data_750c8994535419b7f251c7e6a034e1c5
#
_entry.id   750c8994535419b7f251c7e6a034e1c5
#
_cell.length_a   1.000
_cell.length_b   1.000
_cell.length_c   1.000
_cell.angle_alpha   90.00
_cell.angle_beta   90.00
_cell.angle_gamma   90.00
#
_symmetry.space_group_name_H-M   'P 1'
#
loop_
_entity.id
_entity.type
_entity.pdbx_description
1 polymer ?
#
loop_
_entity_poly.entity_id
_entity_poly.type
_entity_poly.pdbx_seq_one_letter_code
_entity_poly.pdbx_strand_id
1 'polypeptide(L)'
;MTPDWLLWQIADSAFPAGGFAHSAGLEAAWQAGQVRDGDSLPEFLAVGLSAAARGVGIFAAVTARTPQRFGEVDAACDLFLNNHVANRASVAQGQAFLRVANEIFGSAALERLGKLVRRERLFGHYSPVFGACTAALGIDPPAACRLFMFMFLRGLVSSAVRLGIVGPLEGQSLQCRLSPRAEELAGILHAASMEDVVQTLPLHDLLQGAHDRLYSRLFQS
;
A
#
# COMPACT_ATOMS: atom_id res chain seq x y z
N MET A 1 -13.65 14.29 -15.05
CA MET A 1 -14.17 13.14 -14.27
C MET A 1 -14.40 13.63 -12.84
N THR A 2 -15.50 13.23 -12.19
CA THR A 2 -15.72 13.61 -10.78
C THR A 2 -14.75 12.87 -9.86
N PRO A 3 -14.39 13.42 -8.69
CA PRO A 3 -13.50 12.77 -7.74
C PRO A 3 -13.95 11.34 -7.36
N ASP A 4 -15.25 11.10 -7.21
CA ASP A 4 -15.78 9.77 -6.86
C ASP A 4 -15.49 8.71 -7.93
N TRP A 5 -15.66 9.05 -9.21
CA TRP A 5 -15.33 8.12 -10.30
C TRP A 5 -13.83 7.77 -10.34
N LEU A 6 -12.97 8.73 -10.03
CA LEU A 6 -11.52 8.49 -9.91
C LEU A 6 -11.22 7.53 -8.75
N LEU A 7 -11.85 7.76 -7.58
CA LEU A 7 -11.68 6.89 -6.42
C LEU A 7 -12.12 5.46 -6.73
N TRP A 8 -13.29 5.27 -7.32
CA TRP A 8 -13.81 3.96 -7.67
C TRP A 8 -12.93 3.26 -8.71
N GLN A 9 -12.45 3.99 -9.73
CA GLN A 9 -11.59 3.43 -10.75
C GLN A 9 -10.24 2.98 -10.20
N ILE A 10 -9.61 3.79 -9.34
CA ILE A 10 -8.34 3.43 -8.69
C ILE A 10 -8.56 2.28 -7.69
N ALA A 11 -9.71 2.29 -7.00
CA ALA A 11 -10.08 1.23 -6.06
C ALA A 11 -10.49 -0.08 -6.74
N ASP A 12 -10.75 -0.11 -8.03
CA ASP A 12 -11.13 -1.34 -8.73
C ASP A 12 -9.98 -2.38 -8.69
N SER A 13 -10.35 -3.64 -8.49
CA SER A 13 -9.39 -4.76 -8.49
C SER A 13 -8.76 -5.00 -9.87
N ALA A 14 -9.42 -4.58 -10.94
CA ALA A 14 -8.91 -4.63 -12.30
C ALA A 14 -7.94 -3.49 -12.64
N PHE A 15 -7.80 -2.46 -11.76
CA PHE A 15 -6.82 -1.40 -11.97
C PHE A 15 -5.40 -1.98 -11.89
N PRO A 16 -4.59 -1.92 -12.96
CA PRO A 16 -3.38 -2.75 -13.09
C PRO A 16 -2.17 -2.15 -12.35
N ALA A 17 -2.34 -1.82 -11.07
CA ALA A 17 -1.30 -1.21 -10.23
C ALA A 17 -0.26 -2.21 -9.68
N GLY A 18 -0.34 -3.49 -10.03
CA GLY A 18 0.61 -4.51 -9.59
C GLY A 18 0.45 -4.99 -8.15
N GLY A 19 -0.43 -4.40 -7.34
CA GLY A 19 -0.63 -4.77 -5.93
C GLY A 19 -1.10 -6.22 -5.72
N PHE A 20 -1.74 -6.81 -6.72
CA PHE A 20 -2.17 -8.21 -6.72
C PHE A 20 -1.01 -9.22 -6.60
N ALA A 21 0.20 -8.84 -6.98
CA ALA A 21 1.38 -9.71 -6.94
C ALA A 21 2.03 -9.80 -5.55
N HIS A 22 1.55 -9.04 -4.57
CA HIS A 22 2.19 -8.88 -3.26
C HIS A 22 1.22 -9.24 -2.13
N SER A 23 1.70 -10.05 -1.18
CA SER A 23 0.92 -10.48 -0.01
C SER A 23 1.10 -9.61 1.22
N ALA A 24 2.01 -8.63 1.17
CA ALA A 24 2.41 -7.80 2.31
C ALA A 24 2.78 -8.65 3.55
N GLY A 25 3.53 -9.75 3.33
CA GLY A 25 4.01 -10.64 4.38
C GLY A 25 3.02 -11.72 4.82
N LEU A 26 1.75 -11.71 4.36
CA LEU A 26 0.75 -12.70 4.78
C LEU A 26 1.14 -14.12 4.37
N GLU A 27 1.68 -14.33 3.16
CA GLU A 27 2.10 -15.67 2.71
C GLU A 27 3.21 -16.23 3.60
N ALA A 28 4.19 -15.42 3.95
CA ALA A 28 5.27 -15.84 4.84
C ALA A 28 4.75 -16.13 6.27
N ALA A 29 3.84 -15.30 6.78
CA ALA A 29 3.21 -15.52 8.08
C ALA A 29 2.35 -16.79 8.10
N TRP A 30 1.61 -17.07 7.02
CA TRP A 30 0.83 -18.30 6.85
C TRP A 30 1.73 -19.55 6.84
N GLN A 31 2.78 -19.55 6.03
CA GLN A 31 3.71 -20.69 5.95
C GLN A 31 4.52 -20.88 7.24
N ALA A 32 4.79 -19.80 8.00
CA ALA A 32 5.44 -19.86 9.31
C ALA A 32 4.47 -20.26 10.45
N GLY A 33 3.18 -20.49 10.17
CA GLY A 33 2.17 -20.85 11.16
C GLY A 33 1.78 -19.72 12.14
N GLN A 34 2.11 -18.47 11.83
CA GLN A 34 1.68 -17.30 12.60
C GLN A 34 0.21 -16.95 12.31
N VAL A 35 -0.22 -17.11 11.07
CA VAL A 35 -1.63 -17.18 10.70
C VAL A 35 -1.92 -18.64 10.41
N ARG A 36 -2.94 -19.23 11.03
CA ARG A 36 -3.23 -20.68 10.96
C ARG A 36 -4.55 -20.99 10.28
N ASP A 37 -5.49 -20.06 10.37
CA ASP A 37 -6.88 -20.24 9.96
C ASP A 37 -7.59 -18.88 9.86
N GLY A 38 -8.89 -18.91 9.58
CA GLY A 38 -9.74 -17.72 9.56
C GLY A 38 -9.87 -17.02 10.91
N ASP A 39 -9.68 -17.71 12.03
CA ASP A 39 -9.82 -17.14 13.39
C ASP A 39 -8.60 -16.30 13.79
N SER A 40 -7.41 -16.67 13.34
CA SER A 40 -6.16 -15.93 13.59
C SER A 40 -5.92 -14.77 12.59
N LEU A 41 -6.58 -14.79 11.44
CA LEU A 41 -6.43 -13.81 10.38
C LEU A 41 -6.87 -12.37 10.78
N PRO A 42 -8.00 -12.15 11.51
CA PRO A 42 -8.45 -10.80 11.85
C PRO A 42 -7.43 -9.99 12.64
N GLU A 43 -6.71 -10.62 13.56
CA GLU A 43 -5.66 -9.97 14.34
C GLU A 43 -4.50 -9.54 13.44
N PHE A 44 -4.03 -10.44 12.56
CA PHE A 44 -3.00 -10.11 11.59
C PHE A 44 -3.37 -8.92 10.71
N LEU A 45 -4.62 -8.89 10.19
CA LEU A 45 -5.12 -7.79 9.37
C LEU A 45 -5.17 -6.47 10.16
N ALA A 46 -5.68 -6.48 11.39
CA ALA A 46 -5.80 -5.29 12.23
C ALA A 46 -4.43 -4.70 12.61
N VAL A 47 -3.48 -5.58 12.94
CA VAL A 47 -2.10 -5.20 13.25
C VAL A 47 -1.41 -4.64 12.00
N GLY A 48 -1.56 -5.29 10.85
CA GLY A 48 -1.04 -4.82 9.56
C GLY A 48 -1.58 -3.45 9.16
N LEU A 49 -2.89 -3.21 9.32
CA LEU A 49 -3.52 -1.90 9.11
C LEU A 49 -2.91 -0.82 10.00
N SER A 50 -2.71 -1.12 11.28
CA SER A 50 -2.14 -0.16 12.24
C SER A 50 -0.69 0.17 11.90
N ALA A 51 0.10 -0.81 11.46
CA ALA A 51 1.46 -0.62 11.02
C ALA A 51 1.54 0.20 9.71
N ALA A 52 0.65 -0.10 8.75
CA ALA A 52 0.60 0.67 7.50
C ALA A 52 0.27 2.14 7.76
N ALA A 53 -0.68 2.44 8.65
CA ALA A 53 -1.06 3.81 8.97
C ALA A 53 0.02 4.60 9.71
N ARG A 54 0.90 3.94 10.48
CA ARG A 54 1.98 4.58 11.26
C ARG A 54 3.34 4.52 10.57
N GLY A 55 3.44 3.78 9.49
CA GLY A 55 4.65 3.60 8.70
C GLY A 55 4.45 4.09 7.27
N VAL A 56 4.38 3.14 6.33
CA VAL A 56 4.38 3.41 4.88
C VAL A 56 3.26 4.37 4.43
N GLY A 57 2.11 4.36 5.08
CA GLY A 57 1.00 5.24 4.73
C GLY A 57 1.31 6.72 4.92
N ILE A 58 2.18 7.08 5.89
CA ILE A 58 2.55 8.48 6.15
C ILE A 58 3.24 9.09 4.93
N PHE A 59 4.06 8.33 4.22
CA PHE A 59 4.68 8.82 2.98
C PHE A 59 3.63 9.15 1.91
N ALA A 60 2.57 8.34 1.81
CA ALA A 60 1.45 8.63 0.91
C ALA A 60 0.67 9.89 1.34
N ALA A 61 0.38 10.03 2.63
CA ALA A 61 -0.34 11.18 3.16
C ALA A 61 0.44 12.50 2.97
N VAL A 62 1.76 12.48 3.22
CA VAL A 62 2.62 13.66 3.06
C VAL A 62 2.71 14.08 1.60
N THR A 63 2.90 13.15 0.66
CA THR A 63 2.96 13.48 -0.77
C THR A 63 1.59 13.85 -1.35
N ALA A 64 0.48 13.36 -0.79
CA ALA A 64 -0.85 13.82 -1.15
C ALA A 64 -1.09 15.29 -0.75
N ARG A 65 -0.58 15.72 0.40
CA ARG A 65 -0.69 17.11 0.88
C ARG A 65 0.34 18.04 0.23
N THR A 66 1.57 17.56 0.05
CA THR A 66 2.73 18.32 -0.41
C THR A 66 3.51 17.56 -1.47
N PRO A 67 2.97 17.44 -2.71
CA PRO A 67 3.61 16.66 -3.77
C PRO A 67 4.98 17.21 -4.20
N GLN A 68 5.29 18.47 -3.86
CA GLN A 68 6.59 19.10 -4.11
C GLN A 68 7.73 18.44 -3.31
N ARG A 69 7.42 17.79 -2.18
CA ARG A 69 8.39 17.06 -1.35
C ARG A 69 8.62 15.62 -1.83
N PHE A 70 8.09 15.24 -2.99
CA PHE A 70 8.12 13.86 -3.47
C PHE A 70 9.51 13.22 -3.38
N GLY A 71 10.56 13.87 -3.90
CA GLY A 71 11.92 13.31 -3.91
C GLY A 71 12.49 13.06 -2.51
N GLU A 72 12.26 14.01 -1.57
CA GLU A 72 12.65 13.86 -0.17
C GLU A 72 11.92 12.69 0.50
N VAL A 73 10.60 12.61 0.27
CA VAL A 73 9.74 11.58 0.87
C VAL A 73 10.02 10.21 0.28
N ASP A 74 10.33 10.11 -1.01
CA ASP A 74 10.71 8.86 -1.69
C ASP A 74 12.02 8.31 -1.13
N ALA A 75 13.02 9.17 -0.94
CA ALA A 75 14.29 8.78 -0.32
C ALA A 75 14.12 8.34 1.15
N ALA A 76 13.27 9.02 1.92
CA ALA A 76 12.96 8.63 3.29
C ALA A 76 12.20 7.29 3.35
N CYS A 77 11.32 7.03 2.37
CA CYS A 77 10.63 5.75 2.24
C CYS A 77 11.60 4.61 1.94
N ASP A 78 12.61 4.84 1.11
CA ASP A 78 13.66 3.84 0.83
C ASP A 78 14.45 3.47 2.09
N LEU A 79 14.83 4.47 2.88
CA LEU A 79 15.51 4.25 4.17
C LEU A 79 14.63 3.52 5.19
N PHE A 80 13.33 3.78 5.19
CA PHE A 80 12.37 3.12 6.08
C PHE A 80 12.18 1.65 5.71
N LEU A 81 12.08 1.34 4.41
CA LEU A 81 11.89 -0.02 3.89
C LEU A 81 13.22 -0.77 3.81
N ASN A 82 13.86 -1.02 4.96
CA ASN A 82 15.12 -1.74 5.06
C ASN A 82 14.99 -3.26 4.79
N ASN A 83 13.78 -3.81 4.83
CA ASN A 83 13.46 -5.16 4.38
C ASN A 83 13.51 -5.20 2.85
N HIS A 84 14.48 -5.94 2.28
CA HIS A 84 14.72 -6.00 0.83
C HIS A 84 13.51 -6.51 0.01
N VAL A 85 12.69 -7.41 0.58
CA VAL A 85 11.47 -7.93 -0.07
C VAL A 85 10.42 -6.81 -0.16
N ALA A 86 10.15 -6.13 0.95
CA ALA A 86 9.21 -5.02 1.01
C ALA A 86 9.66 -3.83 0.14
N ASN A 87 10.97 -3.50 0.18
CA ASN A 87 11.56 -2.42 -0.61
C ASN A 87 11.38 -2.69 -2.11
N ARG A 88 11.82 -3.83 -2.60
CA ARG A 88 11.68 -4.24 -4.00
C ARG A 88 10.22 -4.24 -4.47
N ALA A 89 9.31 -4.78 -3.64
CA ALA A 89 7.88 -4.80 -3.94
C ALA A 89 7.30 -3.38 -4.05
N SER A 90 7.67 -2.50 -3.12
CA SER A 90 7.22 -1.11 -3.11
C SER A 90 7.67 -0.34 -4.35
N VAL A 91 8.93 -0.49 -4.77
CA VAL A 91 9.46 0.12 -6.00
C VAL A 91 8.73 -0.41 -7.23
N ALA A 92 8.60 -1.74 -7.37
CA ALA A 92 7.93 -2.35 -8.51
C ALA A 92 6.48 -1.88 -8.64
N GLN A 93 5.74 -1.88 -7.52
CA GLN A 93 4.35 -1.45 -7.48
C GLN A 93 4.19 0.05 -7.75
N GLY A 94 5.06 0.89 -7.18
CA GLY A 94 5.01 2.34 -7.38
C GLY A 94 5.28 2.73 -8.82
N GLN A 95 6.30 2.16 -9.44
CA GLN A 95 6.62 2.40 -10.85
C GLN A 95 5.49 1.92 -11.78
N ALA A 96 4.89 0.75 -11.49
CA ALA A 96 3.75 0.26 -12.25
C ALA A 96 2.53 1.19 -12.10
N PHE A 97 2.22 1.63 -10.86
CA PHE A 97 1.11 2.55 -10.60
C PHE A 97 1.29 3.88 -11.32
N LEU A 98 2.49 4.49 -11.26
CA LEU A 98 2.78 5.75 -11.94
C LEU A 98 2.64 5.64 -13.45
N ARG A 99 3.15 4.56 -14.05
CA ARG A 99 3.03 4.30 -15.49
C ARG A 99 1.56 4.20 -15.90
N VAL A 100 0.80 3.35 -15.19
CA VAL A 100 -0.62 3.11 -15.47
C VAL A 100 -1.44 4.38 -15.29
N ALA A 101 -1.20 5.15 -14.21
CA ALA A 101 -1.88 6.41 -13.99
C ALA A 101 -1.60 7.42 -15.12
N ASN A 102 -0.37 7.49 -15.61
CA ASN A 102 -0.02 8.33 -16.77
C ASN A 102 -0.76 7.89 -18.04
N GLU A 103 -0.83 6.60 -18.33
CA GLU A 103 -1.48 6.07 -19.54
C GLU A 103 -2.99 6.28 -19.52
N ILE A 104 -3.64 6.05 -18.35
CA ILE A 104 -5.09 6.10 -18.23
C ILE A 104 -5.60 7.53 -18.09
N PHE A 105 -4.98 8.35 -17.26
CA PHE A 105 -5.51 9.66 -16.89
C PHE A 105 -4.90 10.84 -17.68
N GLY A 106 -3.73 10.67 -18.31
CA GLY A 106 -3.13 11.62 -19.25
C GLY A 106 -2.94 13.05 -18.71
N SER A 107 -2.75 13.20 -17.38
CA SER A 107 -2.60 14.51 -16.73
C SER A 107 -1.21 15.08 -16.91
N ALA A 108 -1.09 16.37 -17.25
CA ALA A 108 0.19 17.06 -17.32
C ALA A 108 0.98 17.03 -16.00
N ALA A 109 0.28 16.94 -14.87
CA ALA A 109 0.90 16.81 -13.55
C ALA A 109 1.53 15.41 -13.37
N LEU A 110 0.83 14.36 -13.79
CA LEU A 110 1.35 12.99 -13.78
C LEU A 110 2.55 12.85 -14.72
N GLU A 111 2.50 13.44 -15.91
CA GLU A 111 3.65 13.44 -16.83
C GLU A 111 4.89 14.11 -16.22
N ARG A 112 4.70 15.26 -15.53
CA ARG A 112 5.78 15.93 -14.81
C ARG A 112 6.37 15.06 -13.71
N LEU A 113 5.53 14.38 -12.93
CA LEU A 113 5.99 13.43 -11.92
C LEU A 113 6.81 12.29 -12.53
N GLY A 114 6.32 11.68 -13.60
CA GLY A 114 7.06 10.62 -14.32
C GLY A 114 8.40 11.09 -14.90
N LYS A 115 8.46 12.35 -15.42
CA LYS A 115 9.70 12.96 -15.88
C LYS A 115 10.67 13.22 -14.73
N LEU A 116 10.17 13.68 -13.57
CA LEU A 116 10.96 13.92 -12.37
C LEU A 116 11.62 12.63 -11.87
N VAL A 117 10.84 11.55 -11.71
CA VAL A 117 11.35 10.25 -11.26
C VAL A 117 12.49 9.76 -12.15
N ARG A 118 12.33 9.85 -13.48
CA ARG A 118 13.37 9.42 -14.42
C ARG A 118 14.60 10.33 -14.43
N ARG A 119 14.40 11.65 -14.45
CA ARG A 119 15.49 12.63 -14.54
C ARG A 119 16.38 12.58 -13.30
N GLU A 120 15.79 12.47 -12.12
CA GLU A 120 16.51 12.49 -10.84
C GLU A 120 16.84 11.09 -10.32
N ARG A 121 16.48 10.05 -11.09
CA ARG A 121 16.72 8.63 -10.74
C ARG A 121 16.17 8.27 -9.37
N LEU A 122 14.97 8.77 -9.07
CA LEU A 122 14.26 8.46 -7.82
C LEU A 122 13.78 7.00 -7.83
N PHE A 123 13.58 6.43 -6.65
CA PHE A 123 13.17 5.02 -6.50
C PHE A 123 11.75 4.79 -7.03
N GLY A 124 10.83 5.71 -6.75
CA GLY A 124 9.44 5.60 -7.11
C GLY A 124 8.69 4.58 -6.26
N HIS A 125 8.87 4.61 -4.95
CA HIS A 125 8.15 3.76 -4.00
C HIS A 125 6.65 3.96 -4.07
N TYR A 126 5.89 2.89 -3.83
CA TYR A 126 4.42 2.90 -3.98
C TYR A 126 3.73 4.00 -3.17
N SER A 127 4.05 4.13 -1.89
CA SER A 127 3.36 5.08 -1.01
C SER A 127 3.56 6.55 -1.41
N PRO A 128 4.80 7.04 -1.62
CA PRO A 128 5.01 8.41 -2.13
C PRO A 128 4.40 8.63 -3.51
N VAL A 129 4.52 7.65 -4.42
CA VAL A 129 3.94 7.73 -5.76
C VAL A 129 2.42 7.79 -5.68
N PHE A 130 1.79 6.97 -4.85
CA PHE A 130 0.33 6.96 -4.67
C PHE A 130 -0.17 8.34 -4.24
N GLY A 131 0.43 8.94 -3.20
CA GLY A 131 0.03 10.26 -2.73
C GLY A 131 0.25 11.36 -3.77
N ALA A 132 1.40 11.36 -4.44
CA ALA A 132 1.67 12.34 -5.49
C ALA A 132 0.74 12.19 -6.71
N CYS A 133 0.38 10.96 -7.10
CA CYS A 133 -0.58 10.69 -8.17
C CYS A 133 -1.99 11.15 -7.79
N THR A 134 -2.45 10.85 -6.56
CA THR A 134 -3.77 11.31 -6.10
C THR A 134 -3.85 12.83 -6.04
N ALA A 135 -2.80 13.52 -5.59
CA ALA A 135 -2.71 14.98 -5.64
C ALA A 135 -2.74 15.51 -7.08
N ALA A 136 -2.00 14.88 -8.01
CA ALA A 136 -1.99 15.26 -9.43
C ALA A 136 -3.35 15.08 -10.12
N LEU A 137 -4.19 14.18 -9.61
CA LEU A 137 -5.56 13.92 -10.07
C LEU A 137 -6.61 14.79 -9.36
N GLY A 138 -6.21 15.64 -8.41
CA GLY A 138 -7.12 16.51 -7.67
C GLY A 138 -7.97 15.79 -6.62
N ILE A 139 -7.55 14.59 -6.19
CA ILE A 139 -8.16 13.89 -5.05
C ILE A 139 -7.70 14.58 -3.77
N ASP A 140 -8.63 14.95 -2.91
CA ASP A 140 -8.32 15.61 -1.65
C ASP A 140 -7.55 14.68 -0.69
N PRO A 141 -6.62 15.20 0.12
CA PRO A 141 -5.77 14.38 0.97
C PRO A 141 -6.52 13.44 1.94
N PRO A 142 -7.63 13.83 2.60
CA PRO A 142 -8.43 12.90 3.38
C PRO A 142 -8.95 11.71 2.58
N ALA A 143 -9.47 11.95 1.36
CA ALA A 143 -9.95 10.87 0.48
C ALA A 143 -8.80 9.98 0.00
N ALA A 144 -7.62 10.56 -0.29
CA ALA A 144 -6.41 9.80 -0.63
C ALA A 144 -6.00 8.87 0.51
N CYS A 145 -6.02 9.34 1.77
CA CYS A 145 -5.70 8.50 2.94
C CYS A 145 -6.72 7.35 3.11
N ARG A 146 -8.03 7.63 2.96
CA ARG A 146 -9.07 6.59 3.00
C ARG A 146 -8.87 5.56 1.90
N LEU A 147 -8.62 6.01 0.67
CA LEU A 147 -8.36 5.12 -0.46
C LEU A 147 -7.13 4.25 -0.23
N PHE A 148 -6.04 4.81 0.32
CA PHE A 148 -4.84 4.07 0.65
C PHE A 148 -5.13 2.95 1.65
N MET A 149 -5.81 3.26 2.75
CA MET A 149 -6.16 2.28 3.80
C MET A 149 -7.14 1.23 3.27
N PHE A 150 -8.12 1.63 2.46
CA PHE A 150 -9.03 0.70 1.79
C PHE A 150 -8.28 -0.28 0.88
N MET A 151 -7.39 0.23 0.03
CA MET A 151 -6.62 -0.61 -0.90
C MET A 151 -5.69 -1.56 -0.16
N PHE A 152 -5.09 -1.11 0.93
CA PHE A 152 -4.23 -1.95 1.78
C PHE A 152 -5.04 -3.09 2.42
N LEU A 153 -6.17 -2.80 3.06
CA LEU A 153 -7.07 -3.81 3.64
C LEU A 153 -7.55 -4.79 2.58
N ARG A 154 -8.07 -4.29 1.46
CA ARG A 154 -8.54 -5.12 0.35
C ARG A 154 -7.42 -6.03 -0.19
N GLY A 155 -6.20 -5.51 -0.30
CA GLY A 155 -5.03 -6.28 -0.73
C GLY A 155 -4.77 -7.47 0.18
N LEU A 156 -4.73 -7.26 1.48
CA LEU A 156 -4.55 -8.33 2.48
C LEU A 156 -5.68 -9.36 2.45
N VAL A 157 -6.94 -8.91 2.39
CA VAL A 157 -8.11 -9.81 2.30
C VAL A 157 -8.06 -10.63 1.00
N SER A 158 -7.75 -10.00 -0.12
CA SER A 158 -7.58 -10.71 -1.41
C SER A 158 -6.46 -11.75 -1.33
N SER A 159 -5.36 -11.43 -0.66
CA SER A 159 -4.26 -12.38 -0.45
C SER A 159 -4.69 -13.57 0.40
N ALA A 160 -5.46 -13.34 1.48
CA ALA A 160 -6.00 -14.41 2.32
C ALA A 160 -6.94 -15.36 1.55
N VAL A 161 -7.80 -14.82 0.70
CA VAL A 161 -8.69 -15.62 -0.17
C VAL A 161 -7.86 -16.44 -1.17
N ARG A 162 -6.85 -15.85 -1.79
CA ARG A 162 -5.99 -16.55 -2.77
C ARG A 162 -5.14 -17.65 -2.13
N LEU A 163 -4.71 -17.46 -0.89
CA LEU A 163 -3.99 -18.47 -0.10
C LEU A 163 -4.93 -19.61 0.39
N GLY A 164 -6.24 -19.44 0.22
CA GLY A 164 -7.23 -20.42 0.71
C GLY A 164 -7.40 -20.40 2.24
N ILE A 165 -6.95 -19.31 2.92
CA ILE A 165 -7.12 -19.17 4.38
C ILE A 165 -8.59 -18.95 4.71
N VAL A 166 -9.30 -18.18 3.90
CA VAL A 166 -10.73 -17.89 4.01
C VAL A 166 -11.40 -17.94 2.64
N GLY A 167 -12.71 -18.20 2.64
CA GLY A 167 -13.53 -18.10 1.42
C GLY A 167 -13.86 -16.64 1.05
N PRO A 168 -14.35 -16.40 -0.19
CA PRO A 168 -14.67 -15.04 -0.66
C PRO A 168 -15.70 -14.32 0.20
N LEU A 169 -16.76 -15.00 0.67
CA LEU A 169 -17.78 -14.39 1.53
C LEU A 169 -17.22 -14.01 2.91
N GLU A 170 -16.40 -14.87 3.47
CA GLU A 170 -15.74 -14.60 4.75
C GLU A 170 -14.73 -13.45 4.62
N GLY A 171 -13.97 -13.42 3.53
CA GLY A 171 -13.08 -12.29 3.21
C GLY A 171 -13.84 -10.96 3.14
N GLN A 172 -15.02 -10.91 2.51
CA GLN A 172 -15.84 -9.70 2.47
C GLN A 172 -16.42 -9.33 3.86
N SER A 173 -16.78 -10.33 4.67
CA SER A 173 -17.18 -10.09 6.06
C SER A 173 -16.05 -9.51 6.90
N LEU A 174 -14.82 -10.00 6.73
CA LEU A 174 -13.62 -9.45 7.38
C LEU A 174 -13.36 -8.01 6.96
N GLN A 175 -13.43 -7.73 5.66
CA GLN A 175 -13.26 -6.37 5.15
C GLN A 175 -14.31 -5.43 5.74
N CYS A 176 -15.59 -5.82 5.79
CA CYS A 176 -16.67 -5.04 6.38
C CYS A 176 -16.41 -4.77 7.88
N ARG A 177 -16.03 -5.80 8.65
CA ARG A 177 -15.75 -5.68 10.09
C ARG A 177 -14.57 -4.76 10.40
N LEU A 178 -13.54 -4.74 9.55
CA LEU A 178 -12.34 -3.93 9.75
C LEU A 178 -12.43 -2.52 9.12
N SER A 179 -13.44 -2.25 8.30
CA SER A 179 -13.64 -0.94 7.66
C SER A 179 -13.72 0.23 8.68
N PRO A 180 -14.43 0.12 9.82
CA PRO A 180 -14.45 1.22 10.80
C PRO A 180 -13.05 1.51 11.37
N ARG A 181 -12.24 0.47 11.58
CA ARG A 181 -10.86 0.65 12.03
C ARG A 181 -9.98 1.27 10.96
N ALA A 182 -10.15 0.86 9.70
CA ALA A 182 -9.44 1.47 8.57
C ALA A 182 -9.79 2.95 8.40
N GLU A 183 -11.05 3.35 8.61
CA GLU A 183 -11.49 4.75 8.58
C GLU A 183 -10.88 5.58 9.71
N GLU A 184 -10.87 5.07 10.95
CA GLU A 184 -10.19 5.71 12.08
C GLU A 184 -8.70 5.93 11.78
N LEU A 185 -8.02 4.90 11.29
CA LEU A 185 -6.61 4.95 10.94
C LEU A 185 -6.33 5.91 9.76
N ALA A 186 -7.25 6.03 8.80
CA ALA A 186 -7.14 7.02 7.73
C ALA A 186 -7.18 8.46 8.26
N GLY A 187 -7.99 8.72 9.30
CA GLY A 187 -8.01 10.01 10.00
C GLY A 187 -6.68 10.32 10.69
N ILE A 188 -6.10 9.35 11.40
CA ILE A 188 -4.79 9.47 12.04
C ILE A 188 -3.72 9.72 10.96
N LEU A 189 -3.74 8.94 9.89
CA LEU A 189 -2.82 9.05 8.77
C LEU A 189 -2.86 10.43 8.11
N HIS A 190 -4.05 10.99 7.92
CA HIS A 190 -4.20 12.32 7.34
C HIS A 190 -3.54 13.41 8.18
N ALA A 191 -3.58 13.30 9.51
CA ALA A 191 -2.98 14.27 10.43
C ALA A 191 -1.46 14.11 10.61
N ALA A 192 -0.92 12.93 10.30
CA ALA A 192 0.48 12.58 10.57
C ALA A 192 1.48 13.35 9.70
N SER A 193 2.69 13.54 10.23
CA SER A 193 3.85 14.13 9.58
C SER A 193 4.99 13.11 9.41
N MET A 194 6.08 13.50 8.76
CA MET A 194 7.26 12.63 8.62
C MET A 194 7.90 12.26 9.97
N GLU A 195 7.71 13.05 11.00
CA GLU A 195 8.24 12.82 12.35
C GLU A 195 7.48 11.70 13.09
N ASP A 196 6.26 11.39 12.64
CA ASP A 196 5.40 10.35 13.22
C ASP A 196 5.66 8.96 12.63
N VAL A 197 6.56 8.84 11.65
CA VAL A 197 6.90 7.56 11.01
C VAL A 197 7.59 6.63 11.99
N VAL A 198 6.96 5.48 12.25
CA VAL A 198 7.49 4.48 13.17
C VAL A 198 7.39 3.07 12.60
N GLN A 199 8.41 2.25 12.87
CA GLN A 199 8.38 0.82 12.59
C GLN A 199 7.82 0.08 13.81
N THR A 200 6.61 -0.45 13.67
CA THR A 200 5.87 -1.05 14.79
C THR A 200 5.89 -2.58 14.80
N LEU A 201 6.33 -3.22 13.70
CA LEU A 201 6.25 -4.66 13.50
C LEU A 201 7.57 -5.30 13.05
N PRO A 202 8.65 -5.27 13.86
CA PRO A 202 9.94 -5.83 13.45
C PRO A 202 9.89 -7.34 13.17
N LEU A 203 9.04 -8.10 13.88
CA LEU A 203 8.85 -9.53 13.62
C LEU A 203 8.16 -9.79 12.29
N HIS A 204 7.21 -8.97 11.90
CA HIS A 204 6.55 -9.05 10.59
C HIS A 204 7.55 -8.80 9.46
N ASP A 205 8.45 -7.83 9.63
CA ASP A 205 9.51 -7.55 8.64
C ASP A 205 10.48 -8.72 8.50
N LEU A 206 10.83 -9.39 9.59
CA LEU A 206 11.65 -10.60 9.53
C LEU A 206 10.96 -11.73 8.78
N LEU A 207 9.65 -11.94 9.03
CA LEU A 207 8.84 -12.94 8.31
C LEU A 207 8.74 -12.58 6.83
N GLN A 208 8.41 -11.34 6.52
CA GLN A 208 8.33 -10.89 5.13
C GLN A 208 9.69 -10.98 4.42
N GLY A 209 10.78 -10.65 5.11
CA GLY A 209 12.14 -10.80 4.58
C GLY A 209 12.54 -12.26 4.30
N ALA A 210 11.90 -13.21 4.98
CA ALA A 210 12.09 -14.64 4.72
C ALA A 210 11.33 -15.15 3.49
N HIS A 211 10.45 -14.35 2.87
CA HIS A 211 9.62 -14.74 1.73
C HIS A 211 10.46 -15.33 0.57
N ASP A 212 11.62 -14.77 0.28
CA ASP A 212 12.50 -15.28 -0.80
C ASP A 212 13.04 -16.71 -0.54
N ARG A 213 12.95 -17.20 0.70
CA ARG A 213 13.37 -18.54 1.12
C ARG A 213 12.23 -19.56 1.19
N LEU A 214 11.00 -19.15 0.92
CA LEU A 214 9.85 -20.05 0.91
C LEU A 214 10.01 -21.09 -0.19
N TYR A 215 9.68 -22.34 0.14
CA TYR A 215 9.78 -23.47 -0.79
C TYR A 215 8.82 -23.31 -1.99
N SER A 216 7.61 -22.85 -1.75
CA SER A 216 6.63 -22.52 -2.78
C SER A 216 6.08 -21.12 -2.54
N ARG A 217 5.80 -20.39 -3.61
CA ARG A 217 5.33 -19.00 -3.55
C ARG A 217 4.18 -18.79 -4.52
N LEU A 218 3.08 -18.25 -4.01
CA LEU A 218 1.96 -17.78 -4.83
C LEU A 218 2.14 -16.29 -5.22
N PHE A 219 2.85 -15.54 -4.37
CA PHE A 219 3.12 -14.13 -4.53
C PHE A 219 4.59 -13.87 -4.89
N GLN A 220 4.86 -12.67 -5.38
CA GLN A 220 6.24 -12.21 -5.65
C GLN A 220 6.93 -11.68 -4.38
N SER A 221 6.12 -11.26 -3.37
CA SER A 221 6.60 -10.83 -2.05
C SER A 221 5.49 -10.87 -1.01
#